data_467c2d8ac063c5932fe1f07e683619ba
#
_entry.id   467c2d8ac063c5932fe1f07e683619ba
#
_cell.length_a   1.000
_cell.length_b   1.000
_cell.length_c   1.000
_cell.angle_alpha   90.00
_cell.angle_beta   90.00
_cell.angle_gamma   90.00
#
_symmetry.space_group_name_H-M   'P 1'
#
loop_
_entity.id
_entity.type
_entity.pdbx_description
1 polymer ?
#
loop_
_entity_poly.entity_id
_entity_poly.type
_entity_poly.pdbx_seq_one_letter_code
_entity_poly.pdbx_strand_id
1 'polypeptide(L)'
;MAELRRLMARHELLSAQLKEIETAREQVLMTEKPDRAAQQIQALVALYGLGLGTATELAYEVFCRSFRDRQALASFVGLAGTPFNSGGSEREQGISKSGNPRVRRLLMQLVWRWLRLQPQSALSQWFMARTGGAKGRIRKVMAVALARKLLVALWRYVETGELPAGAVTVRPSASAVAAA
;
A
#
# COMPACT_ATOMS: atom_id res chain seq x y z
N MET A 1 -26.82 -1.98 -33.31
CA MET A 1 -25.59 -2.43 -34.02
C MET A 1 -24.51 -1.36 -34.01
N ALA A 2 -24.76 -0.08 -34.32
CA ALA A 2 -23.77 1.00 -34.32
C ALA A 2 -23.21 1.31 -32.91
N GLU A 3 -24.05 1.28 -31.88
CA GLU A 3 -23.66 1.50 -30.49
C GLU A 3 -22.73 0.38 -29.96
N LEU A 4 -23.04 -0.87 -30.27
CA LEU A 4 -22.21 -2.00 -29.91
C LEU A 4 -20.81 -1.88 -30.52
N ARG A 5 -20.70 -1.49 -31.79
CA ARG A 5 -19.40 -1.25 -32.46
C ARG A 5 -18.62 -0.14 -31.78
N ARG A 6 -19.26 0.96 -31.35
CA ARG A 6 -18.60 2.05 -30.63
C ARG A 6 -18.10 1.59 -29.25
N LEU A 7 -18.88 0.78 -28.54
CA LEU A 7 -18.47 0.23 -27.25
C LEU A 7 -17.28 -0.73 -27.42
N MET A 8 -17.29 -1.58 -28.43
CA MET A 8 -16.16 -2.47 -28.73
C MET A 8 -14.89 -1.70 -29.07
N ALA A 9 -14.97 -0.71 -29.97
CA ALA A 9 -13.82 0.13 -30.32
C ALA A 9 -13.25 0.89 -29.09
N ARG A 10 -14.13 1.39 -28.23
CA ARG A 10 -13.72 2.04 -26.99
C ARG A 10 -13.04 1.06 -26.01
N HIS A 11 -13.56 -0.16 -25.90
CA HIS A 11 -12.95 -1.20 -25.08
C HIS A 11 -11.56 -1.58 -25.59
N GLU A 12 -11.39 -1.77 -26.91
CA GLU A 12 -10.10 -2.07 -27.54
C GLU A 12 -9.08 -0.96 -27.27
N LEU A 13 -9.48 0.30 -27.48
CA LEU A 13 -8.62 1.45 -27.22
C LEU A 13 -8.18 1.52 -25.76
N LEU A 14 -9.11 1.37 -24.81
CA LEU A 14 -8.81 1.40 -23.38
C LEU A 14 -7.91 0.23 -22.97
N SER A 15 -8.12 -0.95 -23.55
CA SER A 15 -7.29 -2.13 -23.28
C SER A 15 -5.85 -1.93 -23.78
N ALA A 16 -5.69 -1.32 -24.96
CA ALA A 16 -4.36 -0.98 -25.48
C ALA A 16 -3.64 0.05 -24.59
N GLN A 17 -4.32 1.12 -24.19
CA GLN A 17 -3.76 2.14 -23.29
C GLN A 17 -3.39 1.56 -21.91
N LEU A 18 -4.21 0.67 -21.36
CA LEU A 18 -3.87 -0.03 -20.10
C LEU A 18 -2.61 -0.86 -20.26
N LYS A 19 -2.48 -1.60 -21.35
CA LYS A 19 -1.29 -2.41 -21.62
C LYS A 19 -0.02 -1.55 -21.76
N GLU A 20 -0.10 -0.40 -22.42
CA GLU A 20 1.01 0.55 -22.51
C GLU A 20 1.45 1.04 -21.12
N ILE A 21 0.50 1.43 -20.27
CA ILE A 21 0.77 1.87 -18.90
C ILE A 21 1.40 0.74 -18.07
N GLU A 22 0.90 -0.48 -18.19
CA GLU A 22 1.45 -1.64 -17.49
C GLU A 22 2.88 -1.93 -17.95
N THR A 23 3.15 -1.91 -19.25
CA THR A 23 4.49 -2.09 -19.81
C THR A 23 5.45 -0.98 -19.33
N ALA A 24 5.02 0.28 -19.34
CA ALA A 24 5.84 1.39 -18.84
C ALA A 24 6.17 1.23 -17.36
N ARG A 25 5.24 0.73 -16.54
CA ARG A 25 5.49 0.42 -15.13
C ARG A 25 6.49 -0.72 -14.94
N GLU A 26 6.42 -1.75 -15.77
CA GLU A 26 7.36 -2.88 -15.73
C GLU A 26 8.78 -2.43 -16.10
N GLN A 27 8.94 -1.49 -17.03
CA GLN A 27 10.24 -0.91 -17.39
C GLN A 27 10.94 -0.24 -16.21
N VAL A 28 10.20 0.32 -15.24
CA VAL A 28 10.77 0.90 -14.01
C VAL A 28 11.53 -0.14 -13.19
N LEU A 29 11.11 -1.41 -13.22
CA LEU A 29 11.78 -2.50 -12.52
C LEU A 29 13.12 -2.90 -13.16
N MET A 30 13.27 -2.65 -14.48
CA MET A 30 14.45 -3.02 -15.27
C MET A 30 15.46 -1.88 -15.41
N THR A 31 15.20 -0.73 -14.80
CA THR A 31 16.08 0.45 -14.91
C THR A 31 17.38 0.23 -14.16
N GLU A 32 18.53 0.28 -14.86
CA GLU A 32 19.86 0.10 -14.29
C GLU A 32 20.27 1.22 -13.32
N LYS A 33 19.81 2.46 -13.59
CA LYS A 33 20.05 3.64 -12.73
C LYS A 33 18.71 4.20 -12.25
N PRO A 34 18.07 3.54 -11.27
CA PRO A 34 16.76 3.97 -10.79
C PRO A 34 16.86 5.31 -10.05
N ASP A 35 15.93 6.21 -10.35
CA ASP A 35 15.69 7.39 -9.52
C ASP A 35 15.09 6.98 -8.17
N ARG A 36 14.87 7.95 -7.26
CA ARG A 36 14.32 7.68 -5.94
C ARG A 36 12.98 6.95 -6.00
N ALA A 37 12.09 7.34 -6.93
CA ALA A 37 10.78 6.71 -7.05
C ALA A 37 10.89 5.26 -7.55
N ALA A 38 11.75 5.02 -8.55
CA ALA A 38 12.02 3.68 -9.06
C ALA A 38 12.64 2.77 -7.98
N GLN A 39 13.60 3.29 -7.18
CA GLN A 39 14.17 2.55 -6.04
C GLN A 39 13.10 2.15 -5.02
N GLN A 40 12.20 3.07 -4.68
CA GLN A 40 11.08 2.80 -3.77
C GLN A 40 10.14 1.74 -4.34
N ILE A 41 9.82 1.81 -5.63
CA ILE A 41 8.96 0.83 -6.32
C ILE A 41 9.62 -0.55 -6.30
N GLN A 42 10.91 -0.65 -6.68
CA GLN A 42 11.68 -1.90 -6.66
C GLN A 42 11.72 -2.52 -5.26
N ALA A 43 12.00 -1.72 -4.24
CA ALA A 43 11.98 -2.16 -2.85
C ALA A 43 10.61 -2.69 -2.43
N LEU A 44 9.53 -1.98 -2.74
CA LEU A 44 8.17 -2.39 -2.37
C LEU A 44 7.73 -3.67 -3.08
N VAL A 45 8.04 -3.82 -4.37
CA VAL A 45 7.71 -5.03 -5.15
C VAL A 45 8.47 -6.26 -4.63
N ALA A 46 9.65 -6.07 -4.04
CA ALA A 46 10.38 -7.16 -3.41
C ALA A 46 9.65 -7.79 -2.22
N LEU A 47 8.68 -7.09 -1.61
CA LEU A 47 7.83 -7.64 -0.55
C LEU A 47 6.75 -8.54 -1.14
N TYR A 48 6.69 -9.79 -0.69
CA TYR A 48 5.66 -10.71 -1.15
C TYR A 48 4.26 -10.19 -0.83
N GLY A 49 3.44 -10.09 -1.87
CA GLY A 49 2.07 -9.58 -1.76
C GLY A 49 1.89 -8.09 -2.10
N LEU A 50 2.97 -7.33 -2.36
CA LEU A 50 2.86 -6.01 -2.97
C LEU A 50 3.04 -6.14 -4.49
N GLY A 51 1.96 -5.85 -5.23
CA GLY A 51 2.04 -5.79 -6.69
C GLY A 51 2.57 -4.45 -7.18
N LEU A 52 3.10 -4.43 -8.41
CA LEU A 52 3.69 -3.26 -9.05
C LEU A 52 2.76 -2.04 -9.02
N GLY A 53 1.47 -2.19 -9.33
CA GLY A 53 0.49 -1.09 -9.29
C GLY A 53 0.38 -0.45 -7.90
N THR A 54 0.34 -1.27 -6.84
CA THR A 54 0.29 -0.78 -5.45
C THR A 54 1.59 -0.07 -5.07
N ALA A 55 2.73 -0.63 -5.45
CA ALA A 55 4.05 -0.05 -5.19
C ALA A 55 4.20 1.31 -5.89
N THR A 56 3.81 1.39 -7.16
CA THR A 56 3.83 2.62 -7.95
C THR A 56 2.93 3.70 -7.33
N GLU A 57 1.70 3.34 -6.95
CA GLU A 57 0.76 4.29 -6.34
C GLU A 57 1.29 4.81 -5.00
N LEU A 58 1.86 3.96 -4.15
CA LEU A 58 2.48 4.38 -2.89
C LEU A 58 3.70 5.28 -3.11
N ALA A 59 4.57 4.95 -4.06
CA ALA A 59 5.76 5.74 -4.36
C ALA A 59 5.40 7.15 -4.83
N TYR A 60 4.51 7.28 -5.81
CA TYR A 60 4.17 8.58 -6.40
C TYR A 60 3.16 9.40 -5.58
N GLU A 61 2.22 8.77 -4.87
CA GLU A 61 1.19 9.50 -4.12
C GLU A 61 1.62 9.83 -2.68
N VAL A 62 2.52 9.04 -2.10
CA VAL A 62 2.89 9.16 -0.68
C VAL A 62 4.38 9.35 -0.50
N PHE A 63 5.22 8.40 -0.92
CA PHE A 63 6.63 8.35 -0.57
C PHE A 63 7.52 9.31 -1.40
N CYS A 64 6.96 9.94 -2.43
CA CYS A 64 7.61 11.08 -3.11
C CYS A 64 7.79 12.28 -2.19
N ARG A 65 7.09 12.33 -1.04
CA ARG A 65 7.14 13.40 -0.05
C ARG A 65 7.99 13.01 1.15
N SER A 66 8.62 14.00 1.76
CA SER A 66 9.32 13.82 3.04
C SER A 66 8.35 14.10 4.19
N PHE A 67 8.32 13.22 5.18
CA PHE A 67 7.49 13.37 6.37
C PHE A 67 8.39 13.53 7.60
N ARG A 68 8.05 14.51 8.45
CA ARG A 68 8.77 14.75 9.69
C ARG A 68 8.70 13.54 10.64
N ASP A 69 7.55 12.91 10.71
CA ASP A 69 7.27 11.79 11.60
C ASP A 69 6.11 10.92 11.11
N ARG A 70 5.92 9.80 11.79
CA ARG A 70 4.84 8.83 11.51
C ARG A 70 3.43 9.43 11.65
N GLN A 71 3.27 10.48 12.46
CA GLN A 71 1.97 11.13 12.68
C GLN A 71 1.62 12.02 11.47
N ALA A 72 2.60 12.76 10.95
CA ALA A 72 2.45 13.56 9.74
C ALA A 72 2.07 12.67 8.54
N LEU A 73 2.75 11.53 8.38
CA LEU A 73 2.42 10.54 7.35
C LEU A 73 0.99 10.01 7.49
N ALA A 74 0.59 9.60 8.71
CA ALA A 74 -0.76 9.09 8.97
C ALA A 74 -1.85 10.16 8.76
N SER A 75 -1.57 11.41 9.11
CA SER A 75 -2.46 12.55 8.90
C SER A 75 -2.63 12.85 7.41
N PHE A 76 -1.54 12.82 6.64
CA PHE A 76 -1.58 13.04 5.19
C PHE A 76 -2.52 12.06 4.48
N VAL A 77 -2.55 10.81 4.91
CA VAL A 77 -3.45 9.77 4.34
C VAL A 77 -4.84 9.80 4.98
N GLY A 78 -5.03 10.55 6.08
CA GLY A 78 -6.28 10.61 6.82
C GLY A 78 -6.56 9.37 7.66
N LEU A 79 -5.49 8.68 8.10
CA LEU A 79 -5.53 7.54 9.02
C LEU A 79 -5.17 7.94 10.46
N ALA A 80 -4.88 9.23 10.72
CA ALA A 80 -4.71 9.73 12.08
C ALA A 80 -6.05 9.80 12.81
N GLY A 81 -6.04 9.46 14.09
CA GLY A 81 -7.19 9.72 14.97
C GLY A 81 -7.41 11.22 15.11
N THR A 82 -8.65 11.65 15.17
CA THR A 82 -9.00 13.04 15.49
C THR A 82 -9.34 13.10 16.96
N PRO A 83 -8.49 13.69 17.83
CA PRO A 83 -8.87 13.96 19.19
C PRO A 83 -9.96 15.02 19.21
N PHE A 84 -11.04 14.75 19.89
CA PHE A 84 -12.10 15.71 20.14
C PHE A 84 -12.09 16.01 21.64
N ASN A 85 -11.33 17.03 22.00
CA ASN A 85 -11.27 17.52 23.38
C ASN A 85 -12.17 18.74 23.51
N SER A 86 -13.40 18.56 23.97
CA SER A 86 -14.27 19.66 24.39
C SER A 86 -14.67 19.43 25.83
N GLY A 87 -14.19 20.35 26.72
CA GLY A 87 -14.76 20.54 28.05
C GLY A 87 -14.98 19.29 28.91
N GLY A 88 -13.96 18.44 29.11
CA GLY A 88 -14.02 17.36 30.09
C GLY A 88 -14.46 15.98 29.58
N SER A 89 -14.75 15.81 28.28
CA SER A 89 -14.97 14.50 27.68
C SER A 89 -13.96 14.25 26.56
N GLU A 90 -13.06 13.28 26.77
CA GLU A 90 -12.17 12.75 25.73
C GLU A 90 -12.94 11.73 24.89
N ARG A 91 -13.32 12.10 23.68
CA ARG A 91 -13.88 11.18 22.70
C ARG A 91 -12.95 11.08 21.49
N GLU A 92 -12.40 9.89 21.25
CA GLU A 92 -11.75 9.59 19.97
C GLU A 92 -12.81 9.44 18.88
N GLN A 93 -12.85 10.40 17.96
CA GLN A 93 -13.71 10.36 16.77
C GLN A 93 -13.07 9.57 15.62
N GLY A 94 -12.62 8.35 15.80
CA GLY A 94 -12.07 7.54 14.72
C GLY A 94 -11.00 8.27 13.88
N ILE A 95 -10.88 7.92 12.60
CA ILE A 95 -9.90 8.55 11.69
C ILE A 95 -10.45 9.84 11.06
N SER A 96 -9.58 10.81 10.81
CA SER A 96 -9.94 12.14 10.27
C SER A 96 -10.61 12.09 8.90
N LYS A 97 -10.28 11.11 8.06
CA LYS A 97 -10.72 10.96 6.66
C LYS A 97 -10.39 12.14 5.74
N SER A 98 -9.74 13.19 6.25
CA SER A 98 -9.42 14.41 5.51
C SER A 98 -8.26 14.29 4.53
N GLY A 99 -7.53 13.15 4.55
CA GLY A 99 -6.40 12.92 3.65
C GLY A 99 -6.80 12.30 2.31
N ASN A 100 -5.79 11.81 1.57
CA ASN A 100 -5.97 11.23 0.24
C ASN A 100 -6.89 9.96 0.28
N PRO A 101 -8.13 10.03 -0.25
CA PRO A 101 -9.08 8.92 -0.18
C PRO A 101 -8.66 7.73 -1.05
N ARG A 102 -7.88 7.99 -2.10
CA ARG A 102 -7.39 6.97 -3.03
C ARG A 102 -6.38 6.06 -2.34
N VAL A 103 -5.36 6.67 -1.72
CA VAL A 103 -4.35 5.95 -0.93
C VAL A 103 -4.98 5.21 0.25
N ARG A 104 -5.95 5.82 0.93
CA ARG A 104 -6.66 5.15 2.03
C ARG A 104 -7.40 3.90 1.57
N ARG A 105 -8.07 3.93 0.40
CA ARG A 105 -8.71 2.76 -0.21
C ARG A 105 -7.69 1.69 -0.57
N LEU A 106 -6.58 2.08 -1.19
CA LEU A 106 -5.47 1.20 -1.53
C LEU A 106 -4.92 0.47 -0.30
N LEU A 107 -4.66 1.22 0.78
CA LEU A 107 -4.17 0.65 2.04
C LEU A 107 -5.14 -0.35 2.66
N MET A 108 -6.45 -0.09 2.58
CA MET A 108 -7.45 -1.04 3.08
C MET A 108 -7.46 -2.34 2.27
N GLN A 109 -7.28 -2.28 0.96
CA GLN A 109 -7.12 -3.47 0.11
C GLN A 109 -5.81 -4.20 0.44
N LEU A 110 -4.74 -3.44 0.61
CA LEU A 110 -3.42 -3.98 0.95
C LEU A 110 -3.42 -4.71 2.30
N VAL A 111 -4.13 -4.20 3.31
CA VAL A 111 -4.30 -4.86 4.62
C VAL A 111 -4.83 -6.28 4.46
N TRP A 112 -5.89 -6.48 3.70
CA TRP A 112 -6.46 -7.82 3.53
C TRP A 112 -5.56 -8.75 2.72
N ARG A 113 -4.86 -8.20 1.73
CA ARG A 113 -3.84 -8.93 0.97
C ARG A 113 -2.67 -9.32 1.87
N TRP A 114 -2.17 -8.38 2.70
CA TRP A 114 -1.09 -8.60 3.64
C TRP A 114 -1.42 -9.71 4.65
N LEU A 115 -2.58 -9.65 5.28
CA LEU A 115 -3.03 -10.68 6.23
C LEU A 115 -3.10 -12.08 5.60
N ARG A 116 -3.44 -12.16 4.32
CA ARG A 116 -3.51 -13.44 3.59
C ARG A 116 -2.15 -13.97 3.17
N LEU A 117 -1.27 -13.10 2.70
CA LEU A 117 0.00 -13.48 2.09
C LEU A 117 1.19 -13.43 3.04
N GLN A 118 1.07 -12.67 4.12
CA GLN A 118 2.10 -12.45 5.15
C GLN A 118 1.59 -12.85 6.56
N PRO A 119 1.04 -14.07 6.76
CA PRO A 119 0.43 -14.44 8.04
C PRO A 119 1.43 -14.46 9.19
N GLN A 120 2.70 -14.73 8.92
CA GLN A 120 3.77 -14.81 9.91
C GLN A 120 4.41 -13.46 10.25
N SER A 121 4.05 -12.39 9.53
CA SER A 121 4.56 -11.06 9.85
C SER A 121 4.07 -10.59 11.22
N ALA A 122 4.92 -9.86 11.96
CA ALA A 122 4.56 -9.33 13.27
C ALA A 122 3.28 -8.46 13.21
N LEU A 123 3.04 -7.78 12.09
CA LEU A 123 1.82 -7.00 11.86
C LEU A 123 0.58 -7.87 11.76
N SER A 124 0.67 -8.99 11.07
CA SER A 124 -0.45 -9.95 10.96
C SER A 124 -0.73 -10.62 12.29
N GLN A 125 0.30 -11.04 13.00
CA GLN A 125 0.16 -11.63 14.34
C GLN A 125 -0.43 -10.62 15.34
N TRP A 126 0.04 -9.37 15.30
CA TRP A 126 -0.56 -8.30 16.10
C TRP A 126 -2.06 -8.12 15.83
N PHE A 127 -2.46 -8.16 14.55
CA PHE A 127 -3.87 -8.05 14.18
C PHE A 127 -4.70 -9.22 14.71
N MET A 128 -4.20 -10.44 14.55
CA MET A 128 -4.87 -11.66 15.00
C MET A 128 -5.02 -11.67 16.54
N ALA A 129 -3.95 -11.33 17.27
CA ALA A 129 -3.98 -11.24 18.73
C ALA A 129 -4.99 -10.19 19.24
N ARG A 130 -5.10 -9.04 18.54
CA ARG A 130 -6.04 -7.97 18.93
C ARG A 130 -7.48 -8.23 18.54
N THR A 131 -7.72 -8.99 17.49
CA THR A 131 -9.09 -9.31 17.06
C THR A 131 -9.62 -10.55 17.75
N GLY A 132 -8.76 -11.50 18.17
CA GLY A 132 -9.18 -12.72 18.87
C GLY A 132 -10.29 -13.49 18.14
N GLY A 133 -10.33 -13.42 16.78
CA GLY A 133 -11.41 -14.00 15.98
C GLY A 133 -12.68 -13.13 15.90
N ALA A 134 -12.71 -11.94 16.52
CA ALA A 134 -13.86 -11.03 16.48
C ALA A 134 -14.24 -10.69 15.02
N LYS A 135 -15.54 -10.61 14.79
CA LYS A 135 -16.16 -10.24 13.52
C LYS A 135 -16.76 -8.83 13.58
N GLY A 136 -17.27 -8.35 12.46
CA GLY A 136 -18.03 -7.10 12.40
C GLY A 136 -17.20 -5.85 12.64
N ARG A 137 -17.67 -4.95 13.53
CA ARG A 137 -17.11 -3.61 13.73
C ARG A 137 -15.68 -3.64 14.27
N ILE A 138 -15.39 -4.49 15.26
CA ILE A 138 -14.06 -4.57 15.88
C ILE A 138 -13.01 -4.92 14.83
N ARG A 139 -13.28 -5.93 14.01
CA ARG A 139 -12.35 -6.33 12.93
C ARG A 139 -12.10 -5.19 11.93
N LYS A 140 -13.12 -4.41 11.58
CA LYS A 140 -12.99 -3.25 10.68
C LYS A 140 -12.13 -2.14 11.31
N VAL A 141 -12.33 -1.83 12.58
CA VAL A 141 -11.53 -0.84 13.32
C VAL A 141 -10.07 -1.28 13.40
N MET A 142 -9.82 -2.55 13.72
CA MET A 142 -8.46 -3.10 13.76
C MET A 142 -7.80 -3.14 12.38
N ALA A 143 -8.56 -3.34 11.30
CA ALA A 143 -8.02 -3.25 9.94
C ALA A 143 -7.54 -1.84 9.59
N VAL A 144 -8.24 -0.80 10.05
CA VAL A 144 -7.79 0.60 9.90
C VAL A 144 -6.52 0.87 10.72
N ALA A 145 -6.46 0.35 11.95
CA ALA A 145 -5.25 0.46 12.77
C ALA A 145 -4.05 -0.29 12.15
N LEU A 146 -4.30 -1.45 11.55
CA LEU A 146 -3.29 -2.19 10.80
C LEU A 146 -2.85 -1.43 9.55
N ALA A 147 -3.77 -0.80 8.80
CA ALA A 147 -3.44 0.03 7.64
C ALA A 147 -2.44 1.14 8.00
N ARG A 148 -2.67 1.82 9.14
CA ARG A 148 -1.75 2.83 9.66
C ARG A 148 -0.38 2.25 10.02
N LYS A 149 -0.35 1.11 10.72
CA LYS A 149 0.92 0.44 11.07
C LYS A 149 1.68 -0.04 9.85
N LEU A 150 0.98 -0.63 8.89
CA LEU A 150 1.55 -1.11 7.63
C LEU A 150 2.13 0.05 6.81
N LEU A 151 1.40 1.16 6.69
CA LEU A 151 1.89 2.36 6.02
C LEU A 151 3.21 2.87 6.64
N VAL A 152 3.28 2.95 7.96
CA VAL A 152 4.51 3.37 8.67
C VAL A 152 5.65 2.38 8.47
N ALA A 153 5.37 1.08 8.49
CA ALA A 153 6.37 0.04 8.26
C ALA A 153 6.94 0.10 6.83
N LEU A 154 6.06 0.27 5.83
CA LEU A 154 6.47 0.41 4.43
C LEU A 154 7.27 1.71 4.19
N TRP A 155 6.86 2.81 4.82
CA TRP A 155 7.62 4.06 4.77
C TRP A 155 9.03 3.91 5.33
N ARG A 156 9.17 3.29 6.52
CA ARG A 156 10.48 2.99 7.08
C ARG A 156 11.30 2.12 6.14
N TYR A 157 10.69 1.09 5.60
CA TYR A 157 11.37 0.19 4.67
C TYR A 157 11.94 0.91 3.45
N VAL A 158 11.20 1.82 2.81
CA VAL A 158 11.71 2.56 1.64
C VAL A 158 12.73 3.65 2.01
N GLU A 159 12.71 4.17 3.25
CA GLU A 159 13.64 5.20 3.70
C GLU A 159 14.94 4.60 4.31
N THR A 160 14.85 3.49 5.01
CA THR A 160 15.97 2.93 5.79
C THR A 160 16.43 1.54 5.35
N GLY A 161 15.66 0.87 4.48
CA GLY A 161 15.87 -0.53 4.12
C GLY A 161 15.43 -1.54 5.20
N GLU A 162 14.86 -1.08 6.33
CA GLU A 162 14.44 -1.95 7.43
C GLU A 162 13.19 -2.72 7.04
N LEU A 163 13.32 -4.02 6.82
CA LEU A 163 12.19 -4.89 6.49
C LEU A 163 11.17 -4.96 7.64
N PRO A 164 9.85 -4.91 7.34
CA PRO A 164 8.85 -5.17 8.35
C PRO A 164 9.06 -6.53 9.01
N ALA A 165 9.10 -6.57 10.33
CA ALA A 165 9.45 -7.76 11.09
C ALA A 165 8.62 -8.99 10.67
N GLY A 166 9.30 -10.08 10.32
CA GLY A 166 8.68 -11.32 9.86
C GLY A 166 8.03 -11.25 8.48
N ALA A 167 8.28 -10.18 7.71
CA ALA A 167 7.81 -10.11 6.34
C ALA A 167 8.67 -10.98 5.41
N VAL A 168 8.00 -11.66 4.48
CA VAL A 168 8.64 -12.48 3.45
C VAL A 168 8.83 -11.63 2.19
N THR A 169 10.02 -11.73 1.59
CA THR A 169 10.32 -11.13 0.29
C THR A 169 10.09 -12.13 -0.83
N VAL A 170 9.78 -11.65 -2.03
CA VAL A 170 9.78 -12.47 -3.24
C VAL A 170 11.23 -12.83 -3.52
N ARG A 171 11.58 -14.11 -3.48
CA ARG A 171 12.90 -14.55 -3.95
C ARG A 171 12.98 -14.20 -5.44
N PRO A 172 14.06 -13.55 -5.90
CA PRO A 172 14.27 -13.44 -7.34
C PRO A 172 14.23 -14.85 -7.92
N SER A 173 13.41 -15.07 -8.95
CA SER A 173 13.34 -16.35 -9.62
C SER A 173 14.76 -16.70 -10.11
N ALA A 174 15.20 -17.93 -9.96
CA ALA A 174 16.56 -18.38 -10.32
C ALA A 174 16.94 -18.05 -11.78
N SER A 175 15.97 -17.75 -12.65
CA SER A 175 16.18 -17.31 -14.02
C SER A 175 16.72 -15.86 -14.15
N ALA A 176 16.57 -15.00 -13.12
CA ALA A 176 17.09 -13.63 -13.16
C ALA A 176 18.57 -13.56 -12.71
N VAL A 177 19.06 -14.56 -11.97
CA VAL A 177 20.45 -14.63 -11.49
C VAL A 177 21.39 -15.23 -12.52
N ALA A 178 20.87 -15.96 -13.52
CA ALA A 178 21.67 -16.59 -14.58
C ALA A 178 21.93 -15.63 -15.77
N ALA A 179 21.39 -14.41 -15.76
CA ALA A 179 21.53 -13.41 -16.83
C ALA A 179 22.38 -12.19 -16.41
N ALA A 180 23.01 -12.22 -15.24
CA ALA A 180 23.99 -11.26 -14.75
C ALA A 180 25.34 -11.95 -14.56
#